data_185ca62938452fd3cf7e0d5f5a40ff38
#
_entry.id   185ca62938452fd3cf7e0d5f5a40ff38
#
_cell.length_a   1.000
_cell.length_b   1.000
_cell.length_c   1.000
_cell.angle_alpha   90.00
_cell.angle_beta   90.00
_cell.angle_gamma   90.00
#
_symmetry.space_group_name_H-M   'P 1'
#
loop_
_entity.id
_entity.type
_entity.pdbx_description
1 polymer ?
#
loop_
_entity_poly.entity_id
_entity_poly.type
_entity_poly.pdbx_seq_one_letter_code
_entity_poly.pdbx_strand_id
1 'polypeptide(L)'
;RDVAPSRGLGDVYKRQLDKILDGKFPETMSCRYNPGGFFKLGTSIMDNPGDAKYGMTHEQIIEAFKILKSKGVKHFGIHSFLASNTVTNEYYPTLAKILFELAVELKEKTGADIKFINLSGGIGVDYKPEQEKNDISIIGANVHKVYDEVLKPAGMDDIAIYTELGRFMLAPYGCLVTLSLIHISEPTRRSYIS
;
A
#
# COMPACT_ATOMS: atom_id res chain seq x y z
N ARG A 1 -0.23 -27.16 20.87
CA ARG A 1 0.50 -26.47 19.78
C ARG A 1 1.29 -25.36 20.44
N ASP A 2 2.57 -25.61 20.65
CA ASP A 2 3.49 -24.62 21.17
C ASP A 2 3.53 -23.45 20.16
N VAL A 3 2.91 -22.35 20.53
CA VAL A 3 3.12 -21.09 19.88
C VAL A 3 4.54 -20.69 20.26
N ALA A 4 5.50 -21.01 19.41
CA ALA A 4 6.83 -20.50 19.57
C ALA A 4 6.74 -18.96 19.71
N PRO A 5 7.30 -18.37 20.76
CA PRO A 5 7.28 -16.93 20.96
C PRO A 5 7.86 -16.30 19.71
N SER A 6 7.06 -15.54 19.02
CA SER A 6 7.34 -14.64 17.90
C SER A 6 8.78 -14.72 17.37
N ARG A 7 9.07 -15.72 16.57
CA ARG A 7 10.08 -15.54 15.53
C ARG A 7 9.45 -14.54 14.59
N GLY A 8 9.75 -13.28 14.82
CA GLY A 8 9.12 -12.19 14.13
C GLY A 8 9.21 -12.39 12.62
N LEU A 9 8.25 -11.83 11.90
CA LEU A 9 8.25 -11.78 10.43
C LEU A 9 9.64 -11.41 9.87
N GLY A 10 10.47 -10.68 10.60
CA GLY A 10 11.86 -10.39 10.28
C GLY A 10 12.74 -11.62 10.01
N ASP A 11 12.59 -12.69 10.78
CA ASP A 11 13.36 -13.93 10.54
C ASP A 11 12.89 -14.69 9.30
N VAL A 12 11.61 -14.58 8.95
CA VAL A 12 11.07 -15.16 7.72
C VAL A 12 11.61 -14.41 6.50
N TYR A 13 11.65 -13.08 6.54
CA TYR A 13 12.24 -12.28 5.45
C TYR A 13 13.73 -12.52 5.26
N LYS A 14 14.51 -12.58 6.33
CA LYS A 14 15.94 -12.90 6.25
C LYS A 14 16.19 -14.23 5.54
N ARG A 15 15.42 -15.27 5.89
CA ARG A 15 15.53 -16.59 5.27
C ARG A 15 15.00 -16.65 3.85
N GLN A 16 13.94 -15.90 3.54
CA GLN A 16 13.38 -15.85 2.18
C GLN A 16 14.31 -15.13 1.22
N LEU A 17 14.86 -14.00 1.62
CA LEU A 17 15.82 -13.25 0.81
C LEU A 17 17.05 -14.10 0.45
N ASP A 18 17.57 -14.87 1.40
CA ASP A 18 18.72 -15.74 1.16
C ASP A 18 18.40 -16.93 0.23
N LYS A 19 17.15 -17.42 0.22
CA LYS A 19 16.73 -18.59 -0.55
C LYS A 19 16.19 -18.28 -1.94
N ILE A 20 15.50 -17.15 -2.10
CA ILE A 20 14.75 -16.86 -3.33
C ILE A 20 15.67 -16.42 -4.48
N LEU A 21 16.79 -15.81 -4.18
CA LEU A 21 17.60 -15.14 -5.18
C LEU A 21 18.98 -15.77 -5.40
N ASP A 22 19.25 -16.95 -4.87
CA ASP A 22 20.59 -17.62 -4.95
C ASP A 22 21.76 -16.62 -4.72
N GLY A 23 21.56 -15.66 -3.82
CA GLY A 23 22.52 -14.59 -3.52
C GLY A 23 22.64 -13.51 -4.59
N LYS A 24 21.83 -13.54 -5.66
CA LYS A 24 21.81 -12.49 -6.70
C LYS A 24 20.62 -11.56 -6.48
N PHE A 25 20.90 -10.41 -5.92
CA PHE A 25 19.87 -9.38 -5.71
C PHE A 25 19.77 -8.46 -6.92
N PRO A 26 18.56 -8.04 -7.31
CA PRO A 26 18.40 -7.00 -8.32
C PRO A 26 19.00 -5.67 -7.79
N GLU A 27 19.41 -4.84 -8.71
CA GLU A 27 20.00 -3.54 -8.39
C GLU A 27 19.01 -2.60 -7.67
N THR A 28 17.74 -2.75 -7.96
CA THR A 28 16.64 -1.97 -7.36
C THR A 28 15.64 -2.88 -6.68
N MET A 29 15.31 -2.61 -5.43
CA MET A 29 14.32 -3.35 -4.65
C MET A 29 13.37 -2.42 -3.88
N SER A 30 12.13 -2.85 -3.75
CA SER A 30 11.11 -2.14 -2.96
C SER A 30 10.64 -2.98 -1.78
N CYS A 31 10.37 -2.32 -0.67
CA CYS A 31 9.81 -2.92 0.53
C CYS A 31 8.41 -2.37 0.81
N ARG A 32 7.48 -3.27 1.17
CA ARG A 32 6.14 -2.88 1.59
C ARG A 32 6.12 -2.53 3.07
N TYR A 33 5.68 -1.33 3.36
CA TYR A 33 5.53 -0.81 4.71
C TYR A 33 4.11 -1.00 5.23
N ASN A 34 3.99 -1.33 6.51
CA ASN A 34 2.75 -1.31 7.28
C ASN A 34 2.96 -0.39 8.49
N PRO A 35 2.32 0.79 8.54
CA PRO A 35 2.49 1.74 9.63
C PRO A 35 1.90 1.24 10.96
N GLY A 36 1.11 0.16 10.95
CA GLY A 36 0.35 -0.25 12.12
C GLY A 36 -0.76 0.73 12.49
N GLY A 37 -1.42 0.47 13.65
CA GLY A 37 -2.46 1.35 14.16
C GLY A 37 -3.77 1.31 13.36
N PHE A 38 -4.62 2.30 13.59
CA PHE A 38 -5.91 2.43 12.92
C PHE A 38 -5.85 3.48 11.82
N PHE A 39 -6.22 3.11 10.61
CA PHE A 39 -6.32 3.99 9.47
C PHE A 39 -7.78 4.02 8.99
N LYS A 40 -8.52 5.09 9.34
CA LYS A 40 -9.99 5.17 9.16
C LYS A 40 -10.40 6.02 7.95
N LEU A 41 -9.86 5.77 6.77
CA LEU A 41 -10.22 6.52 5.56
C LEU A 41 -10.80 5.64 4.43
N GLY A 42 -11.31 4.44 4.75
CA GLY A 42 -11.81 3.53 3.71
C GLY A 42 -12.80 2.48 4.20
N THR A 43 -12.82 1.34 3.55
CA THR A 43 -13.66 0.20 3.91
C THR A 43 -13.09 -0.56 5.09
N SER A 44 -13.93 -1.08 5.97
CA SER A 44 -13.59 -1.74 7.24
C SER A 44 -12.59 -2.90 7.14
N ILE A 45 -12.41 -3.48 5.95
CA ILE A 45 -11.52 -4.64 5.73
C ILE A 45 -10.03 -4.26 5.78
N MET A 46 -9.71 -3.02 5.41
CA MET A 46 -8.33 -2.52 5.34
C MET A 46 -8.03 -1.41 6.34
N ASP A 47 -9.03 -0.97 7.10
CA ASP A 47 -8.96 0.20 7.99
C ASP A 47 -8.15 -0.05 9.27
N ASN A 48 -7.65 -1.25 9.47
CA ASN A 48 -6.88 -1.61 10.65
C ASN A 48 -5.52 -2.21 10.25
N PRO A 49 -4.53 -1.39 9.88
CA PRO A 49 -3.19 -1.87 9.54
C PRO A 49 -2.53 -2.69 10.65
N GLY A 50 -2.92 -2.48 11.91
CA GLY A 50 -2.42 -3.26 13.05
C GLY A 50 -2.76 -4.74 12.98
N ASP A 51 -3.88 -5.10 12.37
CA ASP A 51 -4.32 -6.49 12.18
C ASP A 51 -3.95 -7.05 10.79
N ALA A 52 -3.40 -6.21 9.91
CA ALA A 52 -3.08 -6.60 8.55
C ALA A 52 -1.83 -7.50 8.51
N LYS A 53 -1.90 -8.55 7.69
CA LYS A 53 -0.81 -9.52 7.49
C LYS A 53 0.26 -9.03 6.51
N TYR A 54 0.10 -7.85 5.94
CA TYR A 54 0.88 -7.37 4.81
C TYR A 54 1.79 -6.23 5.19
N GLY A 55 3.03 -6.31 4.74
CA GLY A 55 4.03 -5.28 4.92
C GLY A 55 4.86 -5.46 6.19
N MET A 56 5.90 -4.68 6.30
CA MET A 56 6.86 -4.68 7.39
C MET A 56 6.51 -3.60 8.39
N THR A 57 6.69 -3.88 9.67
CA THR A 57 6.62 -2.84 10.72
C THR A 57 7.74 -1.82 10.55
N HIS A 58 7.68 -0.77 11.35
CA HIS A 58 8.67 0.30 11.31
C HIS A 58 10.11 -0.21 11.55
N GLU A 59 10.29 -1.05 12.56
CA GLU A 59 11.61 -1.63 12.89
C GLU A 59 12.05 -2.61 11.80
N GLN A 60 11.12 -3.41 11.28
CA GLN A 60 11.41 -4.40 10.27
C GLN A 60 11.86 -3.78 8.94
N ILE A 61 11.25 -2.66 8.51
CA ILE A 61 11.64 -2.02 7.26
C ILE A 61 13.02 -1.38 7.34
N ILE A 62 13.37 -0.79 8.49
CA ILE A 62 14.72 -0.25 8.73
C ILE A 62 15.77 -1.38 8.65
N GLU A 63 15.51 -2.49 9.30
CA GLU A 63 16.42 -3.65 9.28
C GLU A 63 16.52 -4.26 7.88
N ALA A 64 15.38 -4.37 7.15
CA ALA A 64 15.35 -4.87 5.79
C ALA A 64 16.23 -4.01 4.86
N PHE A 65 16.15 -2.69 4.95
CA PHE A 65 16.96 -1.77 4.16
C PHE A 65 18.48 -1.96 4.45
N LYS A 66 18.86 -2.12 5.72
CA LYS A 66 20.26 -2.40 6.09
C LYS A 66 20.73 -3.71 5.48
N ILE A 67 19.94 -4.78 5.59
CA ILE A 67 20.26 -6.09 5.03
C ILE A 67 20.38 -6.02 3.51
N LEU A 68 19.41 -5.44 2.81
CA LEU A 68 19.43 -5.34 1.36
C LEU A 68 20.62 -4.53 0.87
N LYS A 69 20.95 -3.43 1.55
CA LYS A 69 22.13 -2.63 1.24
C LYS A 69 23.41 -3.44 1.43
N SER A 70 23.55 -4.21 2.51
CA SER A 70 24.71 -5.09 2.72
C SER A 70 24.83 -6.21 1.68
N LYS A 71 23.73 -6.57 1.03
CA LYS A 71 23.66 -7.55 -0.07
C LYS A 71 23.89 -6.93 -1.47
N GLY A 72 24.19 -5.64 -1.56
CA GLY A 72 24.55 -4.97 -2.79
C GLY A 72 23.39 -4.31 -3.55
N VAL A 73 22.20 -4.22 -2.97
CA VAL A 73 21.11 -3.42 -3.54
C VAL A 73 21.52 -1.95 -3.52
N LYS A 74 21.39 -1.28 -4.67
CA LYS A 74 21.82 0.10 -4.84
C LYS A 74 20.68 1.09 -4.68
N HIS A 75 19.54 0.78 -5.28
CA HIS A 75 18.37 1.65 -5.33
C HIS A 75 17.18 1.04 -4.60
N PHE A 76 16.44 1.88 -3.91
CA PHE A 76 15.36 1.42 -3.04
C PHE A 76 14.04 2.08 -3.43
N GLY A 77 12.97 1.33 -3.20
CA GLY A 77 11.60 1.85 -3.24
C GLY A 77 10.85 1.55 -1.96
N ILE A 78 9.83 2.34 -1.70
CA ILE A 78 8.90 2.13 -0.60
C ILE A 78 7.50 1.98 -1.19
N HIS A 79 6.73 1.08 -0.61
CA HIS A 79 5.37 0.79 -1.04
C HIS A 79 4.47 0.62 0.18
N SER A 80 3.23 1.07 0.10
CA SER A 80 2.21 0.75 1.10
C SER A 80 0.82 0.77 0.46
N PHE A 81 -0.05 -0.13 0.93
CA PHE A 81 -1.43 -0.23 0.50
C PHE A 81 -2.32 -0.40 1.74
N LEU A 82 -3.01 0.66 2.15
CA LEU A 82 -3.72 0.74 3.42
C LEU A 82 -5.23 0.70 3.31
N ALA A 83 -5.80 1.02 2.15
CA ALA A 83 -7.23 1.09 1.97
C ALA A 83 -7.67 0.69 0.56
N SER A 84 -8.94 0.39 0.39
CA SER A 84 -9.54 0.05 -0.89
C SER A 84 -10.88 0.76 -1.05
N ASN A 85 -11.12 1.30 -2.24
CA ASN A 85 -12.32 2.04 -2.59
C ASN A 85 -12.64 3.21 -1.64
N THR A 86 -11.63 4.01 -1.33
CA THR A 86 -11.84 5.24 -0.55
C THR A 86 -12.46 6.32 -1.42
N VAL A 87 -13.56 6.90 -0.94
CA VAL A 87 -14.27 7.98 -1.62
C VAL A 87 -14.00 9.27 -0.86
N THR A 88 -12.74 9.69 -0.83
CA THR A 88 -12.27 10.92 -0.22
C THR A 88 -10.98 11.40 -0.85
N ASN A 89 -10.82 12.70 -1.00
CA ASN A 89 -9.61 13.32 -1.54
C ASN A 89 -8.42 13.31 -0.55
N GLU A 90 -8.64 12.89 0.71
CA GLU A 90 -7.65 12.94 1.79
C GLU A 90 -6.78 11.68 1.91
N TYR A 91 -7.20 10.57 1.32
CA TYR A 91 -6.50 9.29 1.47
C TYR A 91 -5.05 9.34 0.97
N TYR A 92 -4.84 9.76 -0.28
CA TYR A 92 -3.51 9.79 -0.86
C TYR A 92 -2.58 10.82 -0.22
N PRO A 93 -3.00 12.06 0.04
CA PRO A 93 -2.17 13.02 0.76
C PRO A 93 -1.72 12.50 2.13
N THR A 94 -2.62 11.83 2.87
CA THR A 94 -2.29 11.23 4.17
C THR A 94 -1.29 10.08 4.03
N LEU A 95 -1.52 9.17 3.08
CA LEU A 95 -0.60 8.08 2.78
C LEU A 95 0.76 8.60 2.31
N ALA A 96 0.76 9.60 1.43
CA ALA A 96 1.97 10.24 0.95
C ALA A 96 2.80 10.82 2.09
N LYS A 97 2.16 11.53 3.03
CA LYS A 97 2.85 12.08 4.20
C LYS A 97 3.56 10.98 5.00
N ILE A 98 2.85 9.89 5.32
CA ILE A 98 3.42 8.75 6.06
C ILE A 98 4.64 8.17 5.33
N LEU A 99 4.53 7.96 4.01
CA LEU A 99 5.61 7.33 3.25
C LEU A 99 6.78 8.28 2.98
N PHE A 100 6.52 9.58 2.83
CA PHE A 100 7.57 10.57 2.63
C PHE A 100 8.38 10.79 3.90
N GLU A 101 7.72 10.90 5.06
CA GLU A 101 8.40 10.96 6.37
C GLU A 101 9.24 9.70 6.62
N LEU A 102 8.69 8.51 6.30
CA LEU A 102 9.44 7.26 6.38
C LEU A 102 10.65 7.24 5.43
N ALA A 103 10.52 7.77 4.22
CA ALA A 103 11.61 7.82 3.26
C ALA A 103 12.77 8.67 3.79
N VAL A 104 12.48 9.84 4.36
CA VAL A 104 13.48 10.71 4.98
C VAL A 104 14.20 9.96 6.10
N GLU A 105 13.45 9.33 6.99
CA GLU A 105 14.01 8.57 8.11
C GLU A 105 14.88 7.39 7.66
N LEU A 106 14.43 6.64 6.64
CA LEU A 106 15.20 5.52 6.08
C LEU A 106 16.49 5.98 5.44
N LYS A 107 16.49 7.11 4.71
CA LYS A 107 17.70 7.72 4.18
C LYS A 107 18.68 8.09 5.30
N GLU A 108 18.18 8.73 6.36
CA GLU A 108 19.02 9.13 7.51
C GLU A 108 19.60 7.92 8.26
N LYS A 109 18.77 6.92 8.56
CA LYS A 109 19.17 5.77 9.38
C LYS A 109 19.99 4.71 8.64
N THR A 110 19.83 4.60 7.32
CA THR A 110 20.44 3.51 6.54
C THR A 110 21.37 4.01 5.44
N GLY A 111 21.27 5.29 5.08
CA GLY A 111 21.95 5.87 3.92
C GLY A 111 21.49 5.21 2.61
N ALA A 112 20.25 4.73 2.53
CA ALA A 112 19.69 4.13 1.32
C ALA A 112 19.40 5.18 0.26
N ASP A 113 19.69 4.85 -1.00
CA ASP A 113 19.33 5.68 -2.15
C ASP A 113 17.90 5.34 -2.61
N ILE A 114 16.92 6.08 -2.09
CA ILE A 114 15.50 5.88 -2.40
C ILE A 114 15.18 6.60 -3.70
N LYS A 115 14.71 5.86 -4.70
CA LYS A 115 14.39 6.38 -6.04
C LYS A 115 12.91 6.53 -6.31
N PHE A 116 12.08 5.77 -5.60
CA PHE A 116 10.63 5.87 -5.83
C PHE A 116 9.82 5.52 -4.59
N ILE A 117 8.62 6.08 -4.56
CA ILE A 117 7.58 5.75 -3.58
C ILE A 117 6.31 5.38 -4.34
N ASN A 118 5.78 4.19 -4.06
CA ASN A 118 4.55 3.71 -4.66
C ASN A 118 3.39 3.84 -3.65
N LEU A 119 2.46 4.74 -3.96
CA LEU A 119 1.25 4.98 -3.18
C LEU A 119 0.19 3.91 -3.41
N SER A 120 0.46 2.94 -4.29
CA SER A 120 -0.46 1.86 -4.67
C SER A 120 -1.79 2.34 -5.24
N GLY A 121 -2.84 1.58 -4.96
CA GLY A 121 -4.22 1.89 -5.26
C GLY A 121 -4.98 2.44 -4.07
N GLY A 122 -6.29 2.24 -4.08
CA GLY A 122 -7.17 2.60 -2.98
C GLY A 122 -8.15 3.71 -3.31
N ILE A 123 -7.86 4.60 -4.27
CA ILE A 123 -8.83 5.59 -4.74
C ILE A 123 -10.00 4.85 -5.34
N GLY A 124 -11.18 5.13 -4.79
CA GLY A 124 -12.44 4.52 -5.16
C GLY A 124 -13.21 5.31 -6.19
N VAL A 125 -14.34 4.73 -6.56
CA VAL A 125 -15.37 5.36 -7.36
C VAL A 125 -16.68 5.37 -6.59
N ASP A 126 -17.50 6.35 -6.89
CA ASP A 126 -18.87 6.44 -6.39
C ASP A 126 -19.73 5.37 -7.07
N TYR A 127 -20.33 4.48 -6.29
CA TYR A 127 -21.30 3.49 -6.75
C TYR A 127 -22.75 3.95 -6.55
N LYS A 128 -22.95 5.05 -5.84
CA LYS A 128 -24.25 5.65 -5.55
C LYS A 128 -24.21 7.15 -5.85
N PRO A 129 -25.30 7.73 -6.38
CA PRO A 129 -25.35 9.14 -6.76
C PRO A 129 -25.07 10.12 -5.60
N GLU A 130 -25.30 9.69 -4.35
CA GLU A 130 -25.15 10.51 -3.16
C GLU A 130 -23.72 10.49 -2.58
N GLN A 131 -22.86 9.61 -3.10
CA GLN A 131 -21.47 9.54 -2.65
C GLN A 131 -20.66 10.70 -3.20
N GLU A 132 -19.72 11.19 -2.39
CA GLU A 132 -18.72 12.13 -2.87
C GLU A 132 -17.87 11.51 -3.99
N LYS A 133 -17.46 12.36 -4.92
CA LYS A 133 -16.58 11.95 -6.02
C LYS A 133 -15.15 12.30 -5.69
N ASN A 134 -14.26 11.38 -5.95
CA ASN A 134 -12.84 11.69 -5.92
C ASN A 134 -12.47 12.63 -7.09
N ASP A 135 -11.77 13.69 -6.78
CA ASP A 135 -11.16 14.58 -7.77
C ASP A 135 -9.65 14.33 -7.83
N ILE A 136 -9.18 13.71 -8.89
CA ILE A 136 -7.78 13.35 -9.06
C ILE A 136 -6.86 14.58 -9.14
N SER A 137 -7.36 15.71 -9.60
CA SER A 137 -6.59 16.95 -9.68
C SER A 137 -6.36 17.55 -8.29
N ILE A 138 -7.38 17.52 -7.43
CA ILE A 138 -7.27 17.93 -6.02
C ILE A 138 -6.33 16.97 -5.28
N ILE A 139 -6.52 15.66 -5.45
CA ILE A 139 -5.65 14.64 -4.85
C ILE A 139 -4.21 14.86 -5.27
N GLY A 140 -3.96 15.02 -6.56
CA GLY A 140 -2.61 15.26 -7.09
C GLY A 140 -1.96 16.54 -6.56
N ALA A 141 -2.70 17.64 -6.50
CA ALA A 141 -2.22 18.90 -5.94
C ALA A 141 -1.85 18.77 -4.46
N ASN A 142 -2.68 18.07 -3.66
CA ASN A 142 -2.42 17.85 -2.25
C ASN A 142 -1.22 16.90 -2.02
N VAL A 143 -1.06 15.86 -2.82
CA VAL A 143 0.14 14.99 -2.77
C VAL A 143 1.39 15.79 -3.12
N HIS A 144 1.32 16.64 -4.15
CA HIS A 144 2.44 17.50 -4.54
C HIS A 144 2.83 18.49 -3.43
N LYS A 145 1.84 19.06 -2.76
CA LYS A 145 2.10 19.92 -1.60
C LYS A 145 2.85 19.18 -0.49
N VAL A 146 2.43 17.96 -0.16
CA VAL A 146 3.14 17.12 0.84
C VAL A 146 4.56 16.79 0.37
N TYR A 147 4.77 16.56 -0.92
CA TYR A 147 6.09 16.34 -1.52
C TYR A 147 7.00 17.54 -1.28
N ASP A 148 6.49 18.73 -1.55
CA ASP A 148 7.23 19.98 -1.36
C ASP A 148 7.55 20.27 0.12
N GLU A 149 6.66 19.88 1.02
CA GLU A 149 6.81 20.10 2.45
C GLU A 149 7.77 19.11 3.13
N VAL A 150 7.85 17.87 2.63
CA VAL A 150 8.58 16.78 3.30
C VAL A 150 9.85 16.39 2.55
N LEU A 151 9.77 16.07 1.27
CA LEU A 151 10.90 15.52 0.51
C LEU A 151 11.89 16.58 0.06
N LYS A 152 11.42 17.72 -0.46
CA LYS A 152 12.32 18.79 -0.92
C LYS A 152 13.25 19.33 0.17
N PRO A 153 12.77 19.66 1.38
CA PRO A 153 13.66 20.12 2.44
C PRO A 153 14.71 19.09 2.86
N ALA A 154 14.41 17.79 2.68
CA ALA A 154 15.33 16.69 2.97
C ALA A 154 16.32 16.40 1.81
N GLY A 155 16.32 17.22 0.77
CA GLY A 155 17.15 17.00 -0.42
C GLY A 155 16.82 15.68 -1.13
N MET A 156 15.51 15.40 -1.29
CA MET A 156 14.96 14.21 -1.92
C MET A 156 13.95 14.61 -3.02
N ASP A 157 14.33 15.56 -3.85
CA ASP A 157 13.50 16.16 -4.89
C ASP A 157 13.49 15.39 -6.23
N ASP A 158 14.25 14.28 -6.30
CA ASP A 158 14.34 13.39 -7.47
C ASP A 158 13.54 12.08 -7.32
N ILE A 159 12.70 11.96 -6.28
CA ILE A 159 11.94 10.74 -6.01
C ILE A 159 10.73 10.64 -6.93
N ALA A 160 10.63 9.53 -7.68
CA ALA A 160 9.48 9.22 -8.50
C ALA A 160 8.30 8.72 -7.67
N ILE A 161 7.09 9.21 -7.97
CA ILE A 161 5.85 8.75 -7.34
C ILE A 161 5.09 7.84 -8.29
N TYR A 162 4.77 6.63 -7.84
CA TYR A 162 3.97 5.65 -8.59
C TYR A 162 2.60 5.45 -7.95
N THR A 163 1.63 5.10 -8.78
CA THR A 163 0.25 4.80 -8.38
C THR A 163 -0.30 3.60 -9.14
N GLU A 164 -1.26 2.88 -8.54
CA GLU A 164 -1.90 1.67 -9.10
C GLU A 164 -3.42 1.83 -9.12
N LEU A 165 -3.93 2.77 -9.90
CA LEU A 165 -5.32 3.24 -9.87
C LEU A 165 -6.31 2.40 -10.69
N GLY A 166 -6.20 1.08 -10.70
CA GLY A 166 -7.01 0.20 -11.54
C GLY A 166 -8.51 0.45 -11.44
N ARG A 167 -9.06 0.48 -10.22
CA ARG A 167 -10.50 0.72 -10.00
C ARG A 167 -10.92 2.11 -10.47
N PHE A 168 -10.19 3.14 -10.08
CA PHE A 168 -10.50 4.52 -10.44
C PHE A 168 -10.52 4.72 -11.97
N MET A 169 -9.58 4.10 -12.67
CA MET A 169 -9.44 4.24 -14.11
C MET A 169 -10.49 3.44 -14.90
N LEU A 170 -10.90 2.27 -14.43
CA LEU A 170 -11.66 1.32 -15.24
C LEU A 170 -13.11 1.13 -14.78
N ALA A 171 -13.41 1.20 -13.48
CA ALA A 171 -14.73 0.89 -12.97
C ALA A 171 -15.86 1.79 -13.50
N PRO A 172 -15.64 3.09 -13.78
CA PRO A 172 -16.69 3.93 -14.36
C PRO A 172 -17.13 3.52 -15.78
N TYR A 173 -16.32 2.73 -16.47
CA TYR A 173 -16.52 2.37 -17.87
C TYR A 173 -16.96 0.92 -18.09
N GLY A 174 -17.22 0.18 -17.00
CA GLY A 174 -17.63 -1.20 -17.04
C GLY A 174 -18.85 -1.48 -16.19
N CYS A 175 -19.63 -2.50 -16.56
CA CYS A 175 -20.72 -3.00 -15.75
C CYS A 175 -20.78 -4.52 -15.79
N LEU A 176 -21.25 -5.11 -14.68
CA LEU A 176 -21.60 -6.52 -14.64
C LEU A 176 -23.05 -6.67 -15.05
N VAL A 177 -23.29 -7.33 -16.19
CA VAL A 177 -24.64 -7.69 -16.63
C VAL A 177 -24.97 -9.08 -16.10
N THR A 178 -26.02 -9.18 -15.33
CA THR A 178 -26.51 -10.46 -14.79
C THR A 178 -28.03 -10.54 -14.89
N LEU A 179 -28.53 -11.73 -15.15
CA LEU A 179 -29.96 -12.02 -15.16
C LEU A 179 -30.32 -12.66 -13.82
N SER A 180 -31.22 -11.98 -13.07
CA SER A 180 -31.72 -12.54 -11.82
C SER A 180 -32.76 -13.62 -12.11
N LEU A 181 -32.40 -14.87 -11.92
CA LEU A 181 -33.32 -16.00 -12.11
C LEU A 181 -34.41 -16.07 -11.04
N ILE A 182 -34.23 -15.42 -9.89
CA ILE A 182 -35.27 -15.38 -8.84
C ILE A 182 -36.52 -14.59 -9.23
N HIS A 183 -36.41 -13.72 -10.24
CA HIS A 183 -37.58 -13.00 -10.80
C HIS A 183 -38.20 -13.70 -12.01
N ILE A 184 -37.57 -14.76 -12.51
CA ILE A 184 -38.02 -15.50 -13.71
C ILE A 184 -38.53 -16.90 -13.32
N SER A 185 -37.97 -17.50 -12.28
CA SER A 185 -38.40 -18.79 -11.71
C SER A 185 -38.62 -18.67 -10.22
N GLU A 186 -39.69 -19.28 -9.73
CA GLU A 186 -39.90 -19.47 -8.28
C GLU A 186 -38.64 -20.07 -7.65
N PRO A 187 -38.14 -19.53 -6.51
CA PRO A 187 -37.00 -20.14 -5.83
C PRO A 187 -37.38 -21.54 -5.39
N THR A 188 -36.80 -22.53 -6.01
CA THR A 188 -36.88 -23.90 -5.57
C THR A 188 -36.41 -23.95 -4.12
N ARG A 189 -37.30 -24.20 -3.23
CA ARG A 189 -37.21 -24.51 -1.80
C ARG A 189 -35.86 -24.18 -1.15
N ARG A 190 -35.86 -23.19 -0.28
CA ARG A 190 -34.74 -22.84 0.62
C ARG A 190 -34.16 -24.01 1.43
N SER A 191 -34.87 -25.12 1.53
CA SER A 191 -34.46 -26.32 2.28
C SER A 191 -33.32 -27.13 1.66
N TYR A 192 -32.85 -26.75 0.47
CA TYR A 192 -31.76 -27.45 -0.22
C TYR A 192 -30.49 -26.61 -0.38
N ILE A 193 -30.42 -25.44 0.25
CA ILE A 193 -29.22 -24.63 0.35
C ILE A 193 -28.73 -24.74 1.79
N SER A 194 -28.02 -25.81 2.08
CA SER A 194 -27.24 -26.00 3.30
C SER A 194 -25.77 -26.02 2.97
#